data_3583ed344ebee8df5cba469c5e4673f6
#
_entry.id   3583ed344ebee8df5cba469c5e4673f6
#
_cell.length_a   1.000
_cell.length_b   1.000
_cell.length_c   1.000
_cell.angle_alpha   90.00
_cell.angle_beta   90.00
_cell.angle_gamma   90.00
#
_symmetry.space_group_name_H-M   'P 1'
#
loop_
_entity.id
_entity.type
_entity.pdbx_description
1 polymer ?
#
loop_
_entity_poly.entity_id
_entity_poly.type
_entity_poly.pdbx_seq_one_letter_code
_entity_poly.pdbx_strand_id
1 'polypeptide(L)'
;MIALCASILGWSAPASSASLQIGQPAPDFTALDSKGDALHLSQYRGKTVVLEWTNADCPYTRKHYSSGNMQSIQSLAQKSGVVWLTVVSSAPGKQGFVNGPAADALTRSRNAAPTAVVLDPSGTVGRLYNAKTTPHMFVIDKNGALQYMGGIDSIATADVGDISHAEPYLKEAMLAVQQGSPVAHPVTQPYGCSIKY
;
A
#
# COMPACT_ATOMS: atom_id res chain seq x y z
N MET A 1 53.20 21.05 29.59
CA MET A 1 52.00 21.18 28.71
C MET A 1 51.39 19.81 28.57
N ILE A 2 50.25 19.54 29.18
CA ILE A 2 49.55 18.24 29.13
C ILE A 2 48.33 18.48 28.27
N ALA A 3 48.29 17.81 27.09
CA ALA A 3 47.18 17.89 26.16
C ALA A 3 46.07 16.88 26.63
N LEU A 4 44.91 17.42 26.99
CA LEU A 4 43.71 16.61 27.28
C LEU A 4 43.02 16.28 25.94
N CYS A 5 43.07 14.99 25.55
CA CYS A 5 42.24 14.49 24.46
C CYS A 5 40.81 14.19 25.02
N ALA A 6 39.84 15.02 24.66
CA ALA A 6 38.44 14.76 24.90
C ALA A 6 37.89 13.77 23.86
N SER A 7 37.61 12.55 24.28
CA SER A 7 36.94 11.54 23.46
C SER A 7 35.44 11.82 23.41
N ILE A 8 34.93 12.21 22.23
CA ILE A 8 33.50 12.37 21.99
C ILE A 8 32.92 10.96 21.73
N LEU A 9 32.24 10.39 22.73
CA LEU A 9 31.41 9.21 22.52
C LEU A 9 30.16 9.61 21.74
N GLY A 10 30.12 9.24 20.47
CA GLY A 10 28.94 9.35 19.65
C GLY A 10 27.86 8.40 20.13
N TRP A 11 26.80 8.92 20.68
CA TRP A 11 25.60 8.17 21.06
C TRP A 11 24.79 7.87 19.80
N SER A 12 24.92 6.66 19.25
CA SER A 12 24.02 6.16 18.22
C SER A 12 22.68 5.80 18.89
N ALA A 13 21.67 6.62 18.69
CA ALA A 13 20.32 6.27 19.10
C ALA A 13 19.87 5.02 18.32
N PRO A 14 19.27 4.01 18.98
CA PRO A 14 18.71 2.87 18.27
C PRO A 14 17.58 3.36 17.36
N ALA A 15 17.60 2.93 16.10
CA ALA A 15 16.47 3.11 15.17
C ALA A 15 15.27 2.38 15.76
N SER A 16 14.38 3.11 16.43
CA SER A 16 13.11 2.59 16.90
C SER A 16 12.32 2.15 15.68
N SER A 17 11.97 0.87 15.59
CA SER A 17 10.95 0.39 14.66
C SER A 17 9.61 1.00 15.09
N ALA A 18 9.33 2.21 14.64
CA ALA A 18 8.07 2.87 14.93
C ALA A 18 6.95 1.98 14.40
N SER A 19 6.10 1.50 15.31
CA SER A 19 4.87 0.79 14.91
C SER A 19 4.02 1.73 14.07
N LEU A 20 3.46 1.21 12.96
CA LEU A 20 2.52 1.96 12.14
C LEU A 20 1.36 2.46 12.99
N GLN A 21 1.15 3.76 13.02
CA GLN A 21 0.09 4.40 13.79
C GLN A 21 -0.60 5.46 12.92
N ILE A 22 -1.91 5.53 13.05
CA ILE A 22 -2.71 6.56 12.38
C ILE A 22 -2.27 7.96 12.85
N GLY A 23 -2.17 8.88 11.91
CA GLY A 23 -1.72 10.25 12.15
C GLY A 23 -0.19 10.42 12.24
N GLN A 24 0.59 9.34 12.29
CA GLN A 24 2.05 9.39 12.30
C GLN A 24 2.62 9.30 10.88
N PRO A 25 3.86 9.77 10.65
CA PRO A 25 4.52 9.62 9.36
C PRO A 25 4.53 8.16 8.89
N ALA A 26 4.01 7.93 7.68
CA ALA A 26 4.13 6.64 7.02
C ALA A 26 5.61 6.34 6.74
N PRO A 27 6.08 5.12 6.98
CA PRO A 27 7.47 4.74 6.72
C PRO A 27 7.83 4.99 5.25
N ASP A 28 8.91 5.74 5.01
CA ASP A 28 9.43 5.92 3.66
C ASP A 28 10.09 4.63 3.18
N PHE A 29 10.02 4.39 1.88
CA PHE A 29 10.68 3.25 1.26
C PHE A 29 11.20 3.60 -0.13
N THR A 30 12.18 2.82 -0.57
CA THR A 30 12.67 2.79 -1.94
C THR A 30 12.49 1.40 -2.49
N ALA A 31 11.90 1.29 -3.68
CA ALA A 31 11.75 0.03 -4.40
C ALA A 31 11.84 0.27 -5.91
N LEU A 32 11.95 -0.77 -6.70
CA LEU A 32 11.82 -0.67 -8.15
C LEU A 32 10.34 -0.77 -8.54
N ASP A 33 9.95 -0.01 -9.54
CA ASP A 33 8.66 -0.20 -10.19
C ASP A 33 8.73 -1.30 -11.28
N SER A 34 7.61 -1.58 -11.93
CA SER A 34 7.53 -2.58 -13.00
C SER A 34 8.36 -2.25 -14.25
N LYS A 35 8.79 -1.00 -14.40
CA LYS A 35 9.64 -0.53 -15.51
C LYS A 35 11.12 -0.61 -15.16
N GLY A 36 11.46 -0.89 -13.89
CA GLY A 36 12.82 -0.92 -13.37
C GLY A 36 13.31 0.44 -12.85
N ASP A 37 12.43 1.43 -12.78
CA ASP A 37 12.78 2.74 -12.25
C ASP A 37 12.71 2.74 -10.72
N ALA A 38 13.64 3.45 -10.07
CA ALA A 38 13.61 3.63 -8.62
C ALA A 38 12.46 4.54 -8.21
N LEU A 39 11.64 4.06 -7.28
CA LEU A 39 10.50 4.77 -6.72
C LEU A 39 10.70 4.97 -5.22
N HIS A 40 10.52 6.21 -4.76
CA HIS A 40 10.54 6.58 -3.36
C HIS A 40 9.15 7.07 -2.94
N LEU A 41 8.63 6.61 -1.80
CA LEU A 41 7.32 7.09 -1.34
C LEU A 41 7.35 8.61 -1.12
N SER A 42 8.44 9.14 -0.58
CA SER A 42 8.62 10.58 -0.32
C SER A 42 8.52 11.49 -1.55
N GLN A 43 8.72 10.95 -2.77
CA GLN A 43 8.54 11.74 -4.01
C GLN A 43 7.10 12.20 -4.25
N TYR A 44 6.14 11.58 -3.56
CA TYR A 44 4.73 11.90 -3.66
C TYR A 44 4.23 12.85 -2.56
N ARG A 45 5.13 13.49 -1.79
CA ARG A 45 4.74 14.54 -0.85
C ARG A 45 3.91 15.61 -1.55
N GLY A 46 2.89 16.11 -0.86
CA GLY A 46 1.90 17.03 -1.43
C GLY A 46 0.71 16.35 -2.09
N LYS A 47 0.73 15.01 -2.23
CA LYS A 47 -0.38 14.22 -2.77
C LYS A 47 -0.84 13.18 -1.76
N THR A 48 -2.13 12.83 -1.81
CA THR A 48 -2.62 11.63 -1.14
C THR A 48 -2.14 10.39 -1.89
N VAL A 49 -1.70 9.37 -1.16
CA VAL A 49 -1.20 8.11 -1.72
C VAL A 49 -2.03 6.95 -1.19
N VAL A 50 -2.47 6.07 -2.07
CA VAL A 50 -3.02 4.76 -1.73
C VAL A 50 -1.95 3.70 -2.01
N LEU A 51 -1.68 2.82 -1.02
CA LEU A 51 -0.91 1.60 -1.25
C LEU A 51 -1.88 0.42 -1.23
N GLU A 52 -1.83 -0.39 -2.29
CA GLU A 52 -2.59 -1.63 -2.44
C GLU A 52 -1.63 -2.81 -2.45
N TRP A 53 -1.59 -3.64 -1.40
CA TRP A 53 -0.95 -4.95 -1.51
C TRP A 53 -1.84 -5.90 -2.28
N THR A 54 -1.29 -6.53 -3.31
CA THR A 54 -2.05 -7.35 -4.26
C THR A 54 -1.36 -8.70 -4.56
N ASN A 55 -2.18 -9.68 -4.92
CA ASN A 55 -1.80 -10.96 -5.51
C ASN A 55 -2.90 -11.38 -6.49
N ALA A 56 -2.57 -11.51 -7.78
CA ALA A 56 -3.54 -11.80 -8.82
C ALA A 56 -4.22 -13.18 -8.67
N ASP A 57 -3.53 -14.13 -8.03
CA ASP A 57 -4.04 -15.47 -7.80
C ASP A 57 -4.93 -15.57 -6.55
N CYS A 58 -4.98 -14.51 -5.75
CA CYS A 58 -5.83 -14.47 -4.57
C CYS A 58 -7.30 -14.27 -4.95
N PRO A 59 -8.24 -15.17 -4.54
CA PRO A 59 -9.67 -15.03 -4.87
C PRO A 59 -10.28 -13.74 -4.32
N TYR A 60 -9.81 -13.25 -3.19
CA TYR A 60 -10.26 -11.98 -2.61
C TYR A 60 -9.81 -10.77 -3.43
N THR A 61 -8.61 -10.79 -3.99
CA THR A 61 -8.16 -9.77 -4.95
C THR A 61 -8.97 -9.87 -6.25
N ARG A 62 -9.17 -11.10 -6.75
CA ARG A 62 -9.98 -11.35 -7.96
C ARG A 62 -11.40 -10.83 -7.82
N LYS A 63 -12.06 -10.99 -6.67
CA LYS A 63 -13.38 -10.41 -6.36
C LYS A 63 -13.48 -8.96 -6.84
N HIS A 64 -12.54 -8.13 -6.42
CA HIS A 64 -12.58 -6.69 -6.69
C HIS A 64 -12.16 -6.31 -8.11
N TYR A 65 -11.26 -7.08 -8.72
CA TYR A 65 -10.85 -6.83 -10.11
C TYR A 65 -11.84 -7.37 -11.13
N SER A 66 -12.42 -8.57 -10.93
CA SER A 66 -13.39 -9.15 -11.86
C SER A 66 -14.73 -8.42 -11.89
N SER A 67 -15.11 -7.80 -10.77
CA SER A 67 -16.33 -6.99 -10.65
C SER A 67 -16.19 -5.57 -11.20
N GLY A 68 -14.98 -5.11 -11.50
CA GLY A 68 -14.72 -3.70 -11.83
C GLY A 68 -14.66 -2.76 -10.61
N ASN A 69 -14.83 -3.28 -9.40
CA ASN A 69 -14.80 -2.46 -8.17
C ASN A 69 -13.45 -1.77 -7.99
N MET A 70 -12.33 -2.52 -8.11
CA MET A 70 -10.99 -1.94 -7.95
C MET A 70 -10.72 -0.87 -9.00
N GLN A 71 -11.05 -1.12 -10.27
CA GLN A 71 -10.88 -0.17 -11.37
C GLN A 71 -11.70 1.10 -11.15
N SER A 72 -12.91 0.97 -10.60
CA SER A 72 -13.77 2.11 -10.24
C SER A 72 -13.11 3.01 -9.18
N ILE A 73 -12.54 2.41 -8.13
CA ILE A 73 -11.85 3.15 -7.07
C ILE A 73 -10.56 3.78 -7.60
N GLN A 74 -9.78 3.05 -8.43
CA GLN A 74 -8.57 3.58 -9.08
C GLN A 74 -8.89 4.75 -10.01
N SER A 75 -9.98 4.66 -10.79
CA SER A 75 -10.45 5.76 -11.65
C SER A 75 -10.83 6.99 -10.82
N LEU A 76 -11.52 6.79 -9.71
CA LEU A 76 -11.85 7.88 -8.77
C LEU A 76 -10.59 8.52 -8.20
N ALA A 77 -9.63 7.71 -7.76
CA ALA A 77 -8.33 8.15 -7.26
C ALA A 77 -7.61 9.03 -8.31
N GLN A 78 -7.51 8.55 -9.54
CA GLN A 78 -6.87 9.27 -10.64
C GLN A 78 -7.55 10.63 -10.91
N LYS A 79 -8.89 10.67 -10.99
CA LYS A 79 -9.65 11.90 -11.19
C LYS A 79 -9.47 12.91 -10.07
N SER A 80 -9.20 12.43 -8.85
CA SER A 80 -8.97 13.26 -7.67
C SER A 80 -7.49 13.61 -7.44
N GLY A 81 -6.60 13.23 -8.35
CA GLY A 81 -5.15 13.49 -8.22
C GLY A 81 -4.45 12.64 -7.14
N VAL A 82 -5.10 11.56 -6.68
CA VAL A 82 -4.54 10.60 -5.74
C VAL A 82 -3.55 9.68 -6.47
N VAL A 83 -2.40 9.47 -5.89
CA VAL A 83 -1.41 8.49 -6.36
C VAL A 83 -1.83 7.10 -5.89
N TRP A 84 -1.86 6.14 -6.80
CA TRP A 84 -2.15 4.75 -6.50
C TRP A 84 -0.94 3.87 -6.78
N LEU A 85 -0.37 3.27 -5.74
CA LEU A 85 0.75 2.34 -5.84
C LEU A 85 0.28 0.92 -5.53
N THR A 86 0.30 0.07 -6.54
CA THR A 86 0.03 -1.36 -6.36
C THR A 86 1.34 -2.06 -5.98
N VAL A 87 1.38 -2.76 -4.83
CA VAL A 87 2.58 -3.38 -4.28
C VAL A 87 2.49 -4.90 -4.36
N VAL A 88 3.52 -5.52 -4.92
CA VAL A 88 3.65 -6.99 -5.00
C VAL A 88 4.85 -7.43 -4.18
N SER A 89 4.58 -8.07 -3.03
CA SER A 89 5.63 -8.56 -2.10
C SER A 89 5.76 -10.09 -2.10
N SER A 90 5.22 -10.79 -3.12
CA SER A 90 5.43 -12.23 -3.24
C SER A 90 6.86 -12.54 -3.65
N ALA A 91 7.51 -13.46 -2.92
CA ALA A 91 8.88 -13.89 -3.21
C ALA A 91 8.96 -14.68 -4.53
N PRO A 92 10.13 -14.72 -5.19
CA PRO A 92 10.33 -15.52 -6.38
C PRO A 92 9.96 -16.99 -6.17
N GLY A 93 9.20 -17.56 -7.11
CA GLY A 93 8.71 -18.95 -7.03
C GLY A 93 7.48 -19.14 -6.13
N LYS A 94 6.98 -18.10 -5.48
CA LYS A 94 5.76 -18.16 -4.69
C LYS A 94 4.56 -17.64 -5.50
N GLN A 95 3.36 -18.07 -5.08
CA GLN A 95 2.09 -17.62 -5.68
C GLN A 95 1.99 -16.09 -5.66
N GLY A 96 1.63 -15.51 -6.80
CA GLY A 96 1.48 -14.07 -6.97
C GLY A 96 2.78 -13.33 -7.28
N PHE A 97 3.93 -14.03 -7.37
CA PHE A 97 5.16 -13.40 -7.86
C PHE A 97 5.01 -12.97 -9.32
N VAL A 98 5.41 -11.75 -9.62
CA VAL A 98 5.50 -11.22 -10.98
C VAL A 98 6.81 -10.42 -11.12
N ASN A 99 7.43 -10.52 -12.29
CA ASN A 99 8.47 -9.58 -12.72
C ASN A 99 7.84 -8.35 -13.40
N GLY A 100 8.64 -7.37 -13.77
CA GLY A 100 8.15 -6.12 -14.36
C GLY A 100 7.25 -6.33 -15.58
N PRO A 101 7.68 -7.01 -16.64
CA PRO A 101 6.84 -7.28 -17.81
C PRO A 101 5.53 -8.01 -17.49
N ALA A 102 5.55 -8.98 -16.55
CA ALA A 102 4.36 -9.70 -16.12
C ALA A 102 3.41 -8.80 -15.31
N ALA A 103 3.94 -7.91 -14.45
CA ALA A 103 3.16 -6.92 -13.72
C ALA A 103 2.43 -5.96 -14.66
N ASP A 104 3.12 -5.47 -15.70
CA ASP A 104 2.52 -4.60 -16.72
C ASP A 104 1.46 -5.34 -17.54
N ALA A 105 1.73 -6.58 -17.94
CA ALA A 105 0.75 -7.39 -18.65
C ALA A 105 -0.51 -7.64 -17.81
N LEU A 106 -0.33 -7.93 -16.52
CA LEU A 106 -1.41 -8.12 -15.56
C LEU A 106 -2.23 -6.84 -15.36
N THR A 107 -1.58 -5.69 -15.24
CA THR A 107 -2.23 -4.38 -15.15
C THR A 107 -3.14 -4.13 -16.35
N ARG A 108 -2.63 -4.36 -17.56
CA ARG A 108 -3.42 -4.21 -18.81
C ARG A 108 -4.57 -5.20 -18.88
N SER A 109 -4.34 -6.48 -18.59
CA SER A 109 -5.37 -7.53 -18.72
C SER A 109 -6.55 -7.34 -17.77
N ARG A 110 -6.32 -6.67 -16.63
CA ARG A 110 -7.37 -6.34 -15.64
C ARG A 110 -7.98 -4.95 -15.84
N ASN A 111 -7.58 -4.21 -16.88
CA ASN A 111 -7.94 -2.80 -17.04
C ASN A 111 -7.68 -1.97 -15.77
N ALA A 112 -6.62 -2.31 -15.04
CA ALA A 112 -6.20 -1.58 -13.84
C ALA A 112 -5.47 -0.29 -14.22
N ALA A 113 -5.56 0.71 -13.35
CA ALA A 113 -5.00 2.04 -13.59
C ALA A 113 -4.18 2.57 -12.39
N PRO A 114 -3.21 1.79 -11.85
CA PRO A 114 -2.31 2.31 -10.84
C PRO A 114 -1.37 3.37 -11.44
N THR A 115 -0.87 4.28 -10.60
CA THR A 115 0.20 5.20 -10.98
C THR A 115 1.49 4.45 -11.27
N ALA A 116 1.79 3.43 -10.44
CA ALA A 116 2.91 2.51 -10.63
C ALA A 116 2.64 1.16 -9.94
N VAL A 117 3.32 0.12 -10.40
CA VAL A 117 3.39 -1.17 -9.71
C VAL A 117 4.75 -1.30 -9.07
N VAL A 118 4.77 -1.39 -7.74
CA VAL A 118 5.98 -1.53 -6.91
C VAL A 118 6.30 -3.01 -6.78
N LEU A 119 7.53 -3.39 -7.13
CA LEU A 119 8.02 -4.75 -7.00
C LEU A 119 8.86 -4.87 -5.71
N ASP A 120 8.40 -5.71 -4.80
CA ASP A 120 9.02 -5.97 -3.50
C ASP A 120 9.26 -7.47 -3.28
N PRO A 121 10.06 -8.13 -4.14
CA PRO A 121 10.26 -9.58 -4.07
C PRO A 121 10.98 -10.05 -2.81
N SER A 122 11.67 -9.16 -2.11
CA SER A 122 12.30 -9.44 -0.81
C SER A 122 11.30 -9.32 0.36
N GLY A 123 10.14 -8.70 0.15
CA GLY A 123 9.17 -8.41 1.19
C GLY A 123 9.61 -7.31 2.16
N THR A 124 10.62 -6.53 1.81
CA THR A 124 11.13 -5.44 2.67
C THR A 124 10.08 -4.39 2.92
N VAL A 125 9.41 -3.91 1.87
CA VAL A 125 8.34 -2.93 1.96
C VAL A 125 7.12 -3.52 2.67
N GLY A 126 6.75 -4.76 2.33
CA GLY A 126 5.63 -5.45 2.97
C GLY A 126 5.80 -5.59 4.48
N ARG A 127 7.00 -6.00 4.93
CA ARG A 127 7.29 -6.10 6.37
C ARG A 127 7.34 -4.74 7.06
N LEU A 128 7.86 -3.71 6.38
CA LEU A 128 7.90 -2.34 6.89
C LEU A 128 6.50 -1.81 7.20
N TYR A 129 5.52 -2.14 6.34
CA TYR A 129 4.11 -1.78 6.52
C TYR A 129 3.31 -2.82 7.31
N ASN A 130 3.94 -3.88 7.82
CA ASN A 130 3.24 -5.00 8.46
C ASN A 130 2.05 -5.49 7.62
N ALA A 131 2.23 -5.50 6.30
CA ALA A 131 1.21 -5.96 5.36
C ALA A 131 0.99 -7.47 5.55
N LYS A 132 -0.27 -7.89 5.68
CA LYS A 132 -0.61 -9.26 6.09
C LYS A 132 -1.28 -10.05 4.99
N THR A 133 -2.19 -9.41 4.27
CA THR A 133 -3.08 -10.06 3.31
C THR A 133 -3.06 -9.39 1.95
N THR A 134 -3.67 -10.03 0.98
CA THR A 134 -4.01 -9.44 -0.31
C THR A 134 -5.50 -9.60 -0.58
N PRO A 135 -6.27 -8.49 -0.71
CA PRO A 135 -5.80 -7.10 -0.61
C PRO A 135 -5.49 -6.63 0.83
N HIS A 136 -4.59 -5.66 0.99
CA HIS A 136 -4.39 -4.87 2.20
C HIS A 136 -4.13 -3.43 1.75
N MET A 137 -4.90 -2.50 2.31
CA MET A 137 -4.96 -1.12 1.83
C MET A 137 -4.42 -0.14 2.86
N PHE A 138 -3.74 0.90 2.38
CA PHE A 138 -3.27 2.01 3.21
C PHE A 138 -3.55 3.32 2.49
N VAL A 139 -3.94 4.36 3.24
CA VAL A 139 -4.07 5.72 2.71
C VAL A 139 -3.16 6.65 3.50
N ILE A 140 -2.34 7.39 2.78
CA ILE A 140 -1.36 8.34 3.30
C ILE A 140 -1.76 9.73 2.79
N ASP A 141 -1.81 10.72 3.66
CA ASP A 141 -2.20 12.08 3.28
C ASP A 141 -1.06 12.85 2.59
N LYS A 142 -1.37 14.06 2.12
CA LYS A 142 -0.42 14.95 1.45
C LYS A 142 0.80 15.33 2.30
N ASN A 143 0.68 15.26 3.63
CA ASN A 143 1.78 15.51 4.57
C ASN A 143 2.62 14.25 4.81
N GLY A 144 2.20 13.11 4.24
CA GLY A 144 2.83 11.82 4.39
C GLY A 144 2.49 11.12 5.70
N ALA A 145 1.41 11.51 6.37
CA ALA A 145 0.92 10.81 7.55
C ALA A 145 -0.05 9.69 7.14
N LEU A 146 0.05 8.55 7.82
CA LEU A 146 -0.85 7.42 7.63
C LEU A 146 -2.23 7.76 8.19
N GLN A 147 -3.27 7.65 7.36
CA GLN A 147 -4.65 7.99 7.74
C GLN A 147 -5.59 6.77 7.74
N TYR A 148 -5.23 5.72 7.02
CA TYR A 148 -6.01 4.49 6.96
C TYR A 148 -5.09 3.28 6.76
N MET A 149 -5.43 2.16 7.42
CA MET A 149 -4.88 0.84 7.14
C MET A 149 -5.93 -0.24 7.40
N GLY A 150 -6.11 -1.16 6.44
CA GLY A 150 -7.12 -2.21 6.61
C GLY A 150 -7.61 -2.87 5.34
N GLY A 151 -8.85 -3.35 5.39
CA GLY A 151 -9.55 -3.99 4.28
C GLY A 151 -9.96 -3.01 3.18
N ILE A 152 -10.36 -3.54 2.05
CA ILE A 152 -10.96 -2.74 0.99
C ILE A 152 -12.43 -2.43 1.30
N ASP A 153 -13.13 -3.37 1.92
CA ASP A 153 -14.52 -3.27 2.36
C ASP A 153 -14.78 -4.08 3.66
N SER A 154 -16.03 -4.10 4.12
CA SER A 154 -16.44 -4.72 5.39
C SER A 154 -16.78 -6.21 5.29
N ILE A 155 -16.91 -6.82 4.08
CA ILE A 155 -17.36 -8.21 3.93
C ILE A 155 -16.22 -9.11 3.44
N ALA A 156 -15.68 -9.89 4.36
CA ALA A 156 -14.50 -10.75 4.17
C ALA A 156 -14.83 -12.06 3.42
N THR A 157 -15.39 -11.95 2.20
CA THR A 157 -15.69 -13.07 1.32
C THR A 157 -15.03 -12.89 -0.04
N ALA A 158 -14.98 -13.95 -0.84
CA ALA A 158 -14.56 -13.91 -2.25
C ALA A 158 -15.75 -13.77 -3.21
N ASP A 159 -16.96 -13.62 -2.71
CA ASP A 159 -18.17 -13.46 -3.51
C ASP A 159 -18.29 -12.02 -4.04
N VAL A 160 -18.43 -11.88 -5.35
CA VAL A 160 -18.62 -10.60 -6.04
C VAL A 160 -19.95 -9.94 -5.63
N GLY A 161 -21.00 -10.75 -5.35
CA GLY A 161 -22.32 -10.26 -4.96
C GLY A 161 -22.30 -9.43 -3.67
N ASP A 162 -21.36 -9.70 -2.78
CA ASP A 162 -21.27 -9.01 -1.49
C ASP A 162 -20.76 -7.56 -1.60
N ILE A 163 -20.13 -7.18 -2.72
CA ILE A 163 -19.56 -5.83 -2.89
C ILE A 163 -20.65 -4.75 -2.76
N SER A 164 -21.84 -4.99 -3.29
CA SER A 164 -22.95 -4.04 -3.23
C SER A 164 -23.55 -3.84 -1.83
N HIS A 165 -23.27 -4.77 -0.92
CA HIS A 165 -23.77 -4.78 0.46
C HIS A 165 -22.70 -4.37 1.47
N ALA A 166 -21.43 -4.33 1.04
CA ALA A 166 -20.30 -4.01 1.89
C ALA A 166 -20.13 -2.50 2.07
N GLU A 167 -19.74 -2.11 3.28
CA GLU A 167 -19.23 -0.76 3.55
C GLU A 167 -17.87 -0.56 2.85
N PRO A 168 -17.71 0.44 1.97
CA PRO A 168 -16.53 0.57 1.11
C PRO A 168 -15.39 1.34 1.82
N TYR A 169 -14.84 0.76 2.87
CA TYR A 169 -13.86 1.39 3.77
C TYR A 169 -12.74 2.17 3.06
N LEU A 170 -12.08 1.56 2.08
CA LEU A 170 -11.01 2.24 1.36
C LEU A 170 -11.49 3.48 0.62
N LYS A 171 -12.61 3.36 -0.11
CA LYS A 171 -13.17 4.47 -0.89
C LYS A 171 -13.54 5.64 0.03
N GLU A 172 -14.19 5.36 1.16
CA GLU A 172 -14.57 6.38 2.14
C GLU A 172 -13.34 7.02 2.79
N ALA A 173 -12.36 6.22 3.20
CA ALA A 173 -11.11 6.72 3.76
C ALA A 173 -10.37 7.64 2.77
N MET A 174 -10.23 7.21 1.52
CA MET A 174 -9.58 8.01 0.47
C MET A 174 -10.28 9.35 0.25
N LEU A 175 -11.62 9.36 0.18
CA LEU A 175 -12.41 10.58 0.00
C LEU A 175 -12.32 11.52 1.22
N ALA A 176 -12.40 10.97 2.43
CA ALA A 176 -12.25 11.74 3.66
C ALA A 176 -10.89 12.44 3.72
N VAL A 177 -9.80 11.70 3.43
CA VAL A 177 -8.44 12.26 3.40
C VAL A 177 -8.31 13.36 2.34
N GLN A 178 -8.88 13.18 1.16
CA GLN A 178 -8.89 14.19 0.10
C GLN A 178 -9.62 15.47 0.50
N GLN A 179 -10.68 15.34 1.27
CA GLN A 179 -11.47 16.47 1.78
C GLN A 179 -10.88 17.10 3.05
N GLY A 180 -9.81 16.53 3.60
CA GLY A 180 -9.23 16.96 4.88
C GLY A 180 -10.13 16.65 6.07
N SER A 181 -11.03 15.69 5.92
CA SER A 181 -11.95 15.22 6.95
C SER A 181 -11.39 14.01 7.70
N PRO A 182 -11.78 13.78 8.96
CA PRO A 182 -11.40 12.56 9.68
C PRO A 182 -11.92 11.31 8.97
N VAL A 183 -11.11 10.25 8.97
CA VAL A 183 -11.52 8.93 8.49
C VAL A 183 -12.39 8.26 9.55
N ALA A 184 -13.60 7.83 9.20
CA ALA A 184 -14.56 7.24 10.15
C ALA A 184 -14.03 5.92 10.75
N HIS A 185 -13.43 5.06 9.92
CA HIS A 185 -12.84 3.79 10.29
C HIS A 185 -11.35 3.77 9.92
N PRO A 186 -10.45 4.43 10.70
CA PRO A 186 -9.05 4.59 10.29
C PRO A 186 -8.25 3.29 10.33
N VAL A 187 -8.71 2.31 11.09
CA VAL A 187 -8.13 0.95 11.15
C VAL A 187 -9.25 -0.07 11.04
N THR A 188 -9.16 -0.93 10.03
CA THR A 188 -10.10 -2.03 9.85
C THR A 188 -9.34 -3.37 9.69
N GLN A 189 -10.04 -4.49 9.83
CA GLN A 189 -9.43 -5.80 9.64
C GLN A 189 -9.20 -6.07 8.15
N PRO A 190 -7.95 -6.20 7.67
CA PRO A 190 -7.69 -6.66 6.32
C PRO A 190 -8.02 -8.15 6.20
N TYR A 191 -8.50 -8.55 5.06
CA TYR A 191 -8.87 -9.94 4.77
C TYR A 191 -8.31 -10.39 3.42
N GLY A 192 -8.11 -11.69 3.26
CA GLY A 192 -7.58 -12.25 2.02
C GLY A 192 -6.49 -13.29 2.24
N CYS A 193 -5.79 -13.64 1.16
CA CYS A 193 -4.68 -14.56 1.22
C CYS A 193 -3.47 -13.91 1.93
N SER A 194 -2.78 -14.66 2.76
CA SER A 194 -1.52 -14.17 3.34
C SER A 194 -0.50 -13.83 2.26
N ILE A 195 0.25 -12.76 2.46
CA ILE A 195 1.37 -12.40 1.57
C ILE A 195 2.43 -13.51 1.61
N LYS A 196 3.02 -13.82 0.46
CA LYS A 196 3.97 -14.93 0.28
C LYS A 196 5.40 -14.39 0.28
N TYR A 197 5.82 -13.88 1.43
CA TYR A 197 7.20 -13.41 1.63
C TYR A 197 8.23 -14.50 1.42
#